data_609620be1f2966e512ee01aea3f89e12
#
_entry.id   609620be1f2966e512ee01aea3f89e12
#
_cell.length_a   1.000
_cell.length_b   1.000
_cell.length_c   1.000
_cell.angle_alpha   90.00
_cell.angle_beta   90.00
_cell.angle_gamma   90.00
#
_symmetry.space_group_name_H-M   'P 1'
#
loop_
_entity.id
_entity.type
_entity.pdbx_description
1 polymer ?
#
loop_
_entity_poly.entity_id
_entity_poly.type
_entity_poly.pdbx_seq_one_letter_code
_entity_poly.pdbx_strand_id
1 'polypeptide(L)'
;RQLPRPGVGIGRCTGGANWMHHLLEFAERREDPIVDRVLLLSPLIRPAKTAWWHNSVGLGIIRRIKTQVPRHFRRNNHNPEFLRFVRLKDPLQPRMMGMDWILAMSKWMLEMEHRPACRIPVWLAQGALDQTVDWRYNIEYIRRKFRLQTLLMLEEGSHQLINERADIRAALTGLIPAFLHAKPNHHYY
;
A
#
# COMPACT_ATOMS: atom_id res chain seq x y z
N ARG A 1 -12.46 12.86 18.87
CA ARG A 1 -13.52 11.82 19.02
C ARG A 1 -12.85 10.47 18.78
N GLN A 2 -12.89 9.58 19.75
CA GLN A 2 -12.49 8.19 19.57
C GLN A 2 -13.53 7.48 18.69
N LEU A 3 -13.04 6.69 17.72
CA LEU A 3 -13.92 5.84 16.92
C LEU A 3 -14.47 4.70 17.80
N PRO A 4 -15.72 4.22 17.53
CA PRO A 4 -16.24 3.07 18.25
C PRO A 4 -15.34 1.85 18.01
N ARG A 5 -15.07 1.08 19.05
CA ARG A 5 -14.27 -0.14 19.01
C ARG A 5 -15.16 -1.38 18.83
N PRO A 6 -14.74 -2.41 18.09
CA PRO A 6 -13.43 -2.52 17.41
C PRO A 6 -13.36 -1.71 16.11
N GLY A 7 -12.34 -0.87 15.98
CA GLY A 7 -12.05 -0.13 14.77
C GLY A 7 -11.27 -0.99 13.77
N VAL A 8 -11.57 -0.88 12.47
CA VAL A 8 -10.81 -1.56 11.40
C VAL A 8 -10.40 -0.59 10.31
N GLY A 9 -9.20 -0.78 9.78
CA GLY A 9 -8.68 0.00 8.67
C GLY A 9 -8.58 -0.86 7.41
N ILE A 10 -8.92 -0.29 6.25
CA ILE A 10 -8.66 -0.92 4.95
C ILE A 10 -7.90 0.08 4.10
N GLY A 11 -6.76 -0.34 3.54
CA GLY A 11 -5.92 0.52 2.71
C GLY A 11 -5.42 -0.17 1.45
N ARG A 12 -5.56 0.51 0.30
CA ARG A 12 -5.02 0.06 -0.98
C ARG A 12 -3.90 0.97 -1.45
N CYS A 13 -2.81 0.41 -1.99
CA CYS A 13 -1.69 1.15 -2.57
C CYS A 13 -1.19 2.25 -1.61
N THR A 14 -1.27 3.54 -1.98
CA THR A 14 -0.92 4.69 -1.13
C THR A 14 -1.76 4.75 0.15
N GLY A 15 -3.04 4.37 0.10
CA GLY A 15 -3.88 4.26 1.31
C GLY A 15 -3.35 3.22 2.29
N GLY A 16 -2.74 2.12 1.80
CA GLY A 16 -2.02 1.17 2.64
C GLY A 16 -0.76 1.78 3.26
N ALA A 17 0.00 2.58 2.49
CA ALA A 17 1.15 3.32 3.00
C ALA A 17 0.77 4.27 4.13
N ASN A 18 -0.35 5.01 3.97
CA ASN A 18 -0.85 5.93 4.99
C ASN A 18 -1.21 5.18 6.30
N TRP A 19 -1.88 4.02 6.20
CA TRP A 19 -2.16 3.20 7.38
C TRP A 19 -0.87 2.75 8.08
N MET A 20 0.10 2.24 7.33
CA MET A 20 1.37 1.80 7.92
C MET A 20 2.13 2.96 8.57
N HIS A 21 2.19 4.12 7.91
CA HIS A 21 2.81 5.32 8.50
C HIS A 21 2.15 5.68 9.83
N HIS A 22 0.83 5.79 9.84
CA HIS A 22 0.05 6.13 11.03
C HIS A 22 0.31 5.14 12.18
N LEU A 23 0.21 3.84 11.91
CA LEU A 23 0.41 2.80 12.93
C LEU A 23 1.82 2.80 13.51
N LEU A 24 2.86 3.01 12.68
CA LEU A 24 4.23 3.07 13.17
C LEU A 24 4.51 4.38 13.94
N GLU A 25 3.85 5.48 13.57
CA GLU A 25 3.92 6.73 14.34
C GLU A 25 3.30 6.58 15.73
N PHE A 26 2.14 5.91 15.85
CA PHE A 26 1.53 5.60 17.15
C PHE A 26 2.42 4.68 17.99
N ALA A 27 3.00 3.65 17.39
CA ALA A 27 3.92 2.76 18.09
C ALA A 27 5.16 3.51 18.62
N GLU A 28 5.69 4.46 17.85
CA GLU A 28 6.82 5.30 18.26
C GLU A 28 6.47 6.21 19.44
N ARG A 29 5.26 6.80 19.43
CA ARG A 29 4.75 7.65 20.50
C ARG A 29 4.24 6.85 21.70
N ARG A 30 4.16 5.52 21.61
CA ARG A 30 3.56 4.63 22.62
C ARG A 30 2.09 4.98 22.91
N GLU A 31 1.38 5.40 21.87
CA GLU A 31 -0.04 5.74 21.94
C GLU A 31 -0.89 4.56 21.43
N ASP A 32 -2.15 4.49 21.89
CA ASP A 32 -3.09 3.50 21.38
C ASP A 32 -3.53 3.86 19.95
N PRO A 33 -3.43 2.91 19.01
CA PRO A 33 -3.87 3.15 17.63
C PRO A 33 -5.38 3.32 17.56
N ILE A 34 -5.84 4.09 16.56
CA ILE A 34 -7.27 4.34 16.34
C ILE A 34 -8.03 3.12 15.78
N VAL A 35 -7.31 2.08 15.36
CA VAL A 35 -7.87 0.84 14.82
C VAL A 35 -7.23 -0.38 15.47
N ASP A 36 -7.97 -1.48 15.56
CA ASP A 36 -7.53 -2.73 16.18
C ASP A 36 -6.85 -3.69 15.19
N ARG A 37 -7.06 -3.48 13.89
CA ARG A 37 -6.44 -4.25 12.80
C ARG A 37 -6.56 -3.53 11.46
N VAL A 38 -5.72 -3.89 10.50
CA VAL A 38 -5.72 -3.30 9.16
C VAL A 38 -5.66 -4.38 8.08
N LEU A 39 -6.47 -4.21 7.02
CA LEU A 39 -6.35 -4.95 5.77
C LEU A 39 -5.65 -4.10 4.71
N LEU A 40 -4.53 -4.59 4.21
CA LEU A 40 -3.73 -3.97 3.18
C LEU A 40 -3.93 -4.69 1.84
N LEU A 41 -4.23 -3.93 0.80
CA LEU A 41 -4.41 -4.44 -0.57
C LEU A 41 -3.34 -3.83 -1.47
N SER A 42 -2.35 -4.64 -1.88
CA SER A 42 -1.19 -4.20 -2.68
C SER A 42 -0.60 -2.88 -2.17
N PRO A 43 -0.17 -2.79 -0.90
CA PRO A 43 0.27 -1.53 -0.29
C PRO A 43 1.54 -0.99 -0.97
N LEU A 44 1.66 0.34 -1.06
CA LEU A 44 2.84 0.99 -1.58
C LEU A 44 3.83 1.26 -0.44
N ILE A 45 4.85 0.41 -0.30
CA ILE A 45 6.01 0.67 0.55
C ILE A 45 7.20 1.02 -0.34
N ARG A 46 7.53 0.14 -1.29
CA ARG A 46 8.59 0.34 -2.26
C ARG A 46 8.06 0.13 -3.68
N PRO A 47 8.28 1.09 -4.61
CA PRO A 47 7.93 0.90 -6.02
C PRO A 47 8.75 -0.21 -6.68
N ALA A 48 8.20 -0.89 -7.70
CA ALA A 48 8.86 -2.03 -8.36
C ALA A 48 10.18 -1.67 -9.07
N LYS A 49 10.35 -0.42 -9.53
CA LYS A 49 11.60 0.04 -10.17
C LYS A 49 12.31 1.03 -9.25
N THR A 50 13.10 0.48 -8.33
CA THR A 50 13.67 1.24 -7.21
C THR A 50 14.96 1.99 -7.53
N ALA A 51 15.73 1.61 -8.57
CA ALA A 51 17.08 2.12 -8.77
C ALA A 51 17.19 3.66 -8.79
N TRP A 52 16.20 4.36 -9.34
CA TRP A 52 16.22 5.81 -9.38
C TRP A 52 15.54 6.48 -8.16
N TRP A 53 14.67 5.75 -7.41
CA TRP A 53 14.03 6.26 -6.20
C TRP A 53 14.99 6.40 -5.00
N HIS A 54 16.06 5.59 -4.98
CA HIS A 54 17.07 5.64 -3.93
C HIS A 54 18.09 6.75 -4.10
N ASN A 55 18.15 7.41 -5.25
CA ASN A 55 19.07 8.51 -5.50
C ASN A 55 18.41 9.86 -5.16
N SER A 56 18.22 10.13 -3.87
CA SER A 56 17.63 11.38 -3.40
C SER A 56 18.41 12.64 -3.82
N VAL A 57 19.74 12.54 -3.96
CA VAL A 57 20.60 13.65 -4.44
C VAL A 57 20.34 13.91 -5.92
N GLY A 58 20.35 12.87 -6.74
CA GLY A 58 20.05 12.97 -8.18
C GLY A 58 18.63 13.48 -8.43
N LEU A 59 17.64 13.02 -7.65
CA LEU A 59 16.26 13.52 -7.72
C LEU A 59 16.17 15.01 -7.33
N GLY A 60 16.94 15.45 -6.33
CA GLY A 60 17.02 16.86 -5.94
C GLY A 60 17.57 17.77 -7.05
N ILE A 61 18.56 17.29 -7.81
CA ILE A 61 19.12 18.00 -8.97
C ILE A 61 18.07 18.06 -10.10
N ILE A 62 17.43 16.94 -10.43
CA ILE A 62 16.41 16.86 -11.48
C ILE A 62 15.23 17.78 -11.17
N ARG A 63 14.82 17.91 -9.90
CA ARG A 63 13.75 18.81 -9.45
C ARG A 63 14.02 20.27 -9.81
N ARG A 64 15.29 20.72 -9.81
CA ARG A 64 15.64 22.10 -10.17
C ARG A 64 15.39 22.40 -11.65
N ILE A 65 15.35 21.36 -12.49
CA ILE A 65 15.18 21.48 -13.94
C ILE A 65 13.75 21.11 -14.36
N LYS A 66 13.14 20.12 -13.68
CA LYS A 66 11.80 19.59 -13.99
C LYS A 66 10.94 19.52 -12.74
N THR A 67 9.79 20.17 -12.78
CA THR A 67 8.81 20.12 -11.68
C THR A 67 7.90 18.90 -11.75
N GLN A 68 7.77 18.30 -12.93
CA GLN A 68 6.92 17.13 -13.18
C GLN A 68 7.58 16.17 -14.19
N VAL A 69 7.22 14.89 -14.08
CA VAL A 69 7.62 13.83 -15.03
C VAL A 69 6.38 13.09 -15.55
N PRO A 70 6.39 12.61 -16.80
CA PRO A 70 5.30 11.82 -17.34
C PRO A 70 5.07 10.55 -16.51
N ARG A 71 3.82 10.27 -16.20
CA ARG A 71 3.42 9.01 -15.58
C ARG A 71 3.24 7.95 -16.63
N HIS A 72 4.03 6.89 -16.56
CA HIS A 72 3.87 5.75 -17.45
C HIS A 72 2.72 4.86 -16.97
N PHE A 73 1.69 4.74 -17.80
CA PHE A 73 0.62 3.76 -17.60
C PHE A 73 1.13 2.36 -17.89
N ARG A 74 1.16 1.52 -16.86
CA ARG A 74 1.44 0.10 -17.01
C ARG A 74 0.14 -0.67 -16.98
N ARG A 75 0.14 -1.82 -17.62
CA ARG A 75 -0.95 -2.79 -17.46
C ARG A 75 -0.84 -3.36 -16.04
N ASN A 76 -1.64 -2.84 -15.13
CA ASN A 76 -1.66 -3.20 -13.71
C ASN A 76 -2.96 -3.90 -13.29
N ASN A 77 -3.69 -4.47 -14.26
CA ASN A 77 -4.98 -5.12 -14.11
C ASN A 77 -5.29 -5.98 -15.34
N HIS A 78 -6.11 -7.02 -15.19
CA HIS A 78 -6.54 -7.91 -16.28
C HIS A 78 -7.96 -7.63 -16.77
N ASN A 79 -8.69 -6.70 -16.14
CA ASN A 79 -10.00 -6.27 -16.59
C ASN A 79 -9.86 -5.22 -17.71
N PRO A 80 -10.19 -5.54 -18.98
CA PRO A 80 -9.99 -4.63 -20.10
C PRO A 80 -10.88 -3.39 -20.03
N GLU A 81 -12.08 -3.52 -19.48
CA GLU A 81 -13.02 -2.39 -19.32
C GLU A 81 -12.48 -1.39 -18.32
N PHE A 82 -11.97 -1.86 -17.19
CA PHE A 82 -11.33 -1.01 -16.17
C PHE A 82 -10.08 -0.31 -16.72
N LEU A 83 -9.21 -1.03 -17.45
CA LEU A 83 -8.03 -0.44 -18.08
C LEU A 83 -8.41 0.65 -19.10
N ARG A 84 -9.45 0.39 -19.89
CA ARG A 84 -9.98 1.37 -20.85
C ARG A 84 -10.53 2.61 -20.15
N PHE A 85 -11.31 2.42 -19.07
CA PHE A 85 -11.83 3.52 -18.25
C PHE A 85 -10.70 4.39 -17.70
N VAL A 86 -9.74 3.80 -16.99
CA VAL A 86 -8.61 4.52 -16.39
C VAL A 86 -7.78 5.29 -17.42
N ARG A 87 -7.58 4.69 -18.60
CA ARG A 87 -6.77 5.31 -19.66
C ARG A 87 -7.48 6.48 -20.35
N LEU A 88 -8.78 6.36 -20.59
CA LEU A 88 -9.50 7.27 -21.50
C LEU A 88 -10.51 8.16 -20.80
N LYS A 89 -11.09 7.72 -19.68
CA LYS A 89 -12.28 8.35 -19.08
C LYS A 89 -12.11 8.81 -17.64
N ASP A 90 -11.08 8.31 -16.92
CA ASP A 90 -10.90 8.67 -15.51
C ASP A 90 -10.34 10.10 -15.40
N PRO A 91 -11.15 11.08 -14.94
CA PRO A 91 -10.72 12.47 -14.83
C PRO A 91 -9.73 12.68 -13.67
N LEU A 92 -9.70 11.75 -12.71
CA LEU A 92 -8.85 11.80 -11.53
C LEU A 92 -7.47 11.16 -11.75
N GLN A 93 -7.28 10.53 -12.92
CA GLN A 93 -6.02 9.86 -13.23
C GLN A 93 -4.96 10.87 -13.68
N PRO A 94 -3.97 11.22 -12.85
CA PRO A 94 -2.93 12.18 -13.24
C PRO A 94 -2.05 11.58 -14.35
N ARG A 95 -1.78 12.37 -15.37
CA ARG A 95 -0.84 12.02 -16.46
C ARG A 95 0.60 12.42 -16.18
N MET A 96 0.79 13.26 -15.18
CA MET A 96 2.09 13.73 -14.72
C MET A 96 2.27 13.42 -13.24
N MET A 97 3.49 13.17 -12.81
CA MET A 97 3.87 13.07 -11.39
C MET A 97 4.71 14.27 -11.00
N GLY A 98 4.36 14.92 -9.90
CA GLY A 98 5.15 16.01 -9.33
C GLY A 98 6.47 15.48 -8.74
N MET A 99 7.57 16.19 -9.00
CA MET A 99 8.88 15.85 -8.44
C MET A 99 8.88 15.94 -6.91
N ASP A 100 8.10 16.85 -6.34
CA ASP A 100 7.95 16.97 -4.88
C ASP A 100 7.35 15.71 -4.25
N TRP A 101 6.33 15.10 -4.90
CA TRP A 101 5.77 13.85 -4.44
C TRP A 101 6.79 12.70 -4.50
N ILE A 102 7.58 12.64 -5.57
CA ILE A 102 8.63 11.63 -5.74
C ILE A 102 9.68 11.75 -4.64
N LEU A 103 10.13 12.97 -4.35
CA LEU A 103 11.09 13.25 -3.29
C LEU A 103 10.53 12.93 -1.90
N ALA A 104 9.27 13.33 -1.64
CA ALA A 104 8.59 13.01 -0.39
C ALA A 104 8.48 11.50 -0.19
N MET A 105 8.10 10.75 -1.23
CA MET A 105 8.04 9.29 -1.18
C MET A 105 9.42 8.66 -0.93
N SER A 106 10.47 9.15 -1.57
CA SER A 106 11.84 8.67 -1.37
C SER A 106 12.31 8.86 0.07
N LYS A 107 12.07 10.03 0.66
CA LYS A 107 12.38 10.31 2.06
C LYS A 107 11.56 9.45 3.00
N TRP A 108 10.25 9.34 2.75
CA TRP A 108 9.34 8.54 3.54
C TRP A 108 9.76 7.06 3.59
N MET A 109 10.19 6.47 2.48
CA MET A 109 10.68 5.09 2.47
C MET A 109 11.87 4.88 3.43
N LEU A 110 12.81 5.83 3.48
CA LEU A 110 13.96 5.77 4.39
C LEU A 110 13.51 5.94 5.85
N GLU A 111 12.64 6.89 6.12
CA GLU A 111 12.09 7.15 7.45
C GLU A 111 11.37 5.91 8.00
N MET A 112 10.53 5.27 7.18
CA MET A 112 9.76 4.10 7.58
C MET A 112 10.64 2.89 7.97
N GLU A 113 11.83 2.75 7.38
CA GLU A 113 12.77 1.68 7.78
C GLU A 113 13.27 1.84 9.21
N HIS A 114 13.43 3.06 9.69
CA HIS A 114 13.96 3.36 11.03
C HIS A 114 12.89 3.34 12.13
N ARG A 115 11.60 3.44 11.78
CA ARG A 115 10.52 3.44 12.80
C ARG A 115 10.44 2.10 13.54
N PRO A 116 10.06 2.10 14.83
CA PRO A 116 9.86 0.87 15.60
C PRO A 116 8.76 -0.01 15.01
N ALA A 117 8.79 -1.30 15.32
CA ALA A 117 7.74 -2.23 14.90
C ALA A 117 6.45 -1.98 15.68
N CYS A 118 5.32 -2.18 15.02
CA CYS A 118 3.97 -2.09 15.58
C CYS A 118 3.34 -3.47 15.63
N ARG A 119 2.77 -3.87 16.76
CA ARG A 119 2.16 -5.21 16.94
C ARG A 119 0.71 -5.31 16.46
N ILE A 120 0.19 -4.27 15.82
CA ILE A 120 -1.16 -4.29 15.28
C ILE A 120 -1.30 -5.43 14.26
N PRO A 121 -2.39 -6.22 14.35
CA PRO A 121 -2.69 -7.26 13.36
C PRO A 121 -2.89 -6.68 11.97
N VAL A 122 -2.15 -7.23 11.01
CA VAL A 122 -2.26 -6.88 9.59
C VAL A 122 -2.69 -8.09 8.79
N TRP A 123 -3.68 -7.91 7.95
CA TRP A 123 -4.07 -8.82 6.89
C TRP A 123 -3.59 -8.22 5.56
N LEU A 124 -3.07 -9.05 4.68
CA LEU A 124 -2.48 -8.60 3.42
C LEU A 124 -3.02 -9.41 2.26
N ALA A 125 -3.51 -8.74 1.23
CA ALA A 125 -3.76 -9.34 -0.08
C ALA A 125 -2.80 -8.73 -1.11
N GLN A 126 -2.12 -9.58 -1.88
CA GLN A 126 -1.10 -9.18 -2.83
C GLN A 126 -1.20 -9.99 -4.13
N GLY A 127 -1.11 -9.29 -5.26
CA GLY A 127 -1.03 -9.95 -6.57
C GLY A 127 0.42 -10.34 -6.90
N ALA A 128 0.63 -11.57 -7.37
CA ALA A 128 1.97 -12.07 -7.72
C ALA A 128 2.49 -11.46 -9.04
N LEU A 129 1.60 -10.94 -9.89
CA LEU A 129 1.95 -10.24 -11.13
C LEU A 129 2.00 -8.71 -10.97
N ASP A 130 2.03 -8.21 -9.74
CA ASP A 130 2.13 -6.78 -9.48
C ASP A 130 3.49 -6.23 -9.96
N GLN A 131 3.44 -5.31 -10.92
CA GLN A 131 4.62 -4.62 -11.45
C GLN A 131 4.67 -3.15 -11.01
N THR A 132 3.76 -2.72 -10.15
CA THR A 132 3.69 -1.35 -9.64
C THR A 132 4.53 -1.20 -8.38
N VAL A 133 4.46 -2.18 -7.49
CA VAL A 133 5.22 -2.20 -6.24
C VAL A 133 6.17 -3.40 -6.20
N ASP A 134 7.25 -3.26 -5.45
CA ASP A 134 8.14 -4.38 -5.12
C ASP A 134 7.48 -5.23 -4.02
N TRP A 135 6.54 -6.07 -4.43
CA TRP A 135 5.71 -6.80 -3.50
C TRP A 135 6.48 -7.79 -2.61
N ARG A 136 7.58 -8.35 -3.11
CA ARG A 136 8.43 -9.26 -2.31
C ARG A 136 9.05 -8.52 -1.13
N TYR A 137 9.67 -7.39 -1.40
CA TYR A 137 10.18 -6.51 -0.36
C TYR A 137 9.06 -6.04 0.58
N ASN A 138 7.91 -5.64 0.04
CA ASN A 138 6.80 -5.12 0.83
C ASN A 138 6.24 -6.16 1.80
N ILE A 139 6.13 -7.43 1.40
CA ILE A 139 5.72 -8.53 2.29
C ILE A 139 6.73 -8.69 3.43
N GLU A 140 8.03 -8.75 3.13
CA GLU A 140 9.07 -8.91 4.16
C GLU A 140 9.12 -7.69 5.09
N TYR A 141 8.92 -6.49 4.56
CA TYR A 141 8.80 -5.28 5.37
C TYR A 141 7.63 -5.39 6.36
N ILE A 142 6.44 -5.80 5.87
CA ILE A 142 5.25 -5.95 6.72
C ILE A 142 5.48 -7.02 7.79
N ARG A 143 6.13 -8.14 7.47
CA ARG A 143 6.48 -9.19 8.45
C ARG A 143 7.40 -8.67 9.56
N ARG A 144 8.36 -7.81 9.22
CA ARG A 144 9.28 -7.24 10.20
C ARG A 144 8.64 -6.17 11.10
N LYS A 145 7.75 -5.38 10.52
CA LYS A 145 7.20 -4.17 11.17
C LYS A 145 5.85 -4.38 11.84
N PHE A 146 5.08 -5.37 11.41
CA PHE A 146 3.72 -5.61 11.88
C PHE A 146 3.49 -7.09 12.19
N ARG A 147 2.41 -7.36 12.93
CA ARG A 147 1.93 -8.72 13.15
C ARG A 147 1.12 -9.19 11.93
N LEU A 148 1.79 -9.72 10.92
CA LEU A 148 1.12 -10.29 9.74
C LEU A 148 0.35 -11.56 10.14
N GLN A 149 -0.99 -11.49 10.19
CA GLN A 149 -1.88 -12.59 10.55
C GLN A 149 -2.31 -13.43 9.35
N THR A 150 -2.57 -12.76 8.24
CA THR A 150 -3.08 -13.41 7.02
C THR A 150 -2.38 -12.82 5.81
N LEU A 151 -1.92 -13.68 4.93
CA LEU A 151 -1.39 -13.33 3.61
C LEU A 151 -2.18 -14.10 2.55
N LEU A 152 -2.96 -13.36 1.75
CA LEU A 152 -3.60 -13.88 0.56
C LEU A 152 -2.78 -13.50 -0.67
N MET A 153 -2.14 -14.48 -1.31
CA MET A 153 -1.50 -14.30 -2.61
C MET A 153 -2.47 -14.64 -3.72
N LEU A 154 -2.64 -13.72 -4.67
CA LEU A 154 -3.40 -13.96 -5.89
C LEU A 154 -2.41 -14.18 -7.04
N GLU A 155 -2.21 -15.43 -7.45
CA GLU A 155 -1.19 -15.83 -8.42
C GLU A 155 -1.31 -15.09 -9.75
N GLU A 156 -2.53 -14.91 -10.26
CA GLU A 156 -2.81 -14.15 -11.47
C GLU A 156 -3.17 -12.68 -11.21
N GLY A 157 -3.15 -12.23 -9.96
CA GLY A 157 -3.49 -10.86 -9.58
C GLY A 157 -2.39 -9.87 -9.92
N SER A 158 -2.77 -8.71 -10.44
CA SER A 158 -1.88 -7.56 -10.59
C SER A 158 -2.03 -6.57 -9.43
N HIS A 159 -1.77 -5.27 -9.67
CA HIS A 159 -1.80 -4.25 -8.60
C HIS A 159 -3.22 -3.85 -8.17
N GLN A 160 -4.17 -3.81 -9.10
CA GLN A 160 -5.52 -3.27 -8.89
C GLN A 160 -6.52 -4.36 -8.49
N LEU A 161 -6.24 -5.09 -7.38
CA LEU A 161 -6.96 -6.30 -6.98
C LEU A 161 -8.48 -6.17 -6.93
N ILE A 162 -9.01 -5.04 -6.42
CA ILE A 162 -10.45 -4.80 -6.30
C ILE A 162 -11.13 -4.71 -7.68
N ASN A 163 -10.39 -4.27 -8.69
CA ASN A 163 -10.88 -4.06 -10.04
C ASN A 163 -10.46 -5.17 -11.01
N GLU A 164 -9.87 -6.26 -10.51
CA GLU A 164 -9.49 -7.42 -11.32
C GLU A 164 -10.70 -8.13 -11.94
N ARG A 165 -10.45 -9.01 -12.91
CA ARG A 165 -11.48 -9.93 -13.44
C ARG A 165 -12.15 -10.66 -12.27
N ALA A 166 -13.40 -11.05 -12.47
CA ALA A 166 -14.23 -11.63 -11.42
C ALA A 166 -13.62 -12.90 -10.81
N ASP A 167 -13.00 -13.76 -11.64
CA ASP A 167 -12.31 -14.98 -11.22
C ASP A 167 -11.13 -14.71 -10.28
N ILE A 168 -10.26 -13.76 -10.63
CA ILE A 168 -9.13 -13.35 -9.79
C ILE A 168 -9.62 -12.69 -8.50
N ARG A 169 -10.64 -11.83 -8.61
CA ARG A 169 -11.21 -11.08 -7.50
C ARG A 169 -12.02 -11.94 -6.52
N ALA A 170 -12.48 -13.11 -6.93
CA ALA A 170 -13.33 -13.98 -6.10
C ALA A 170 -12.74 -14.28 -4.71
N ALA A 171 -11.42 -14.46 -4.64
CA ALA A 171 -10.74 -14.69 -3.34
C ALA A 171 -10.89 -13.52 -2.35
N LEU A 172 -11.00 -12.27 -2.83
CA LEU A 172 -11.21 -11.11 -1.98
C LEU A 172 -12.62 -11.07 -1.38
N THR A 173 -13.61 -11.65 -2.05
CA THR A 173 -14.99 -11.69 -1.54
C THR A 173 -15.13 -12.54 -0.29
N GLY A 174 -14.22 -13.50 -0.06
CA GLY A 174 -14.12 -14.24 1.20
C GLY A 174 -13.24 -13.54 2.22
N LEU A 175 -12.12 -12.95 1.79
CA LEU A 175 -11.15 -12.32 2.69
C LEU A 175 -11.74 -11.10 3.41
N ILE A 176 -12.43 -10.21 2.69
CA ILE A 176 -12.93 -8.95 3.27
C ILE A 176 -13.97 -9.21 4.38
N PRO A 177 -15.02 -10.02 4.17
CA PRO A 177 -15.95 -10.37 5.24
C PRO A 177 -15.26 -11.07 6.41
N ALA A 178 -14.36 -12.02 6.16
CA ALA A 178 -13.61 -12.70 7.20
C ALA A 178 -12.79 -11.70 8.05
N PHE A 179 -12.15 -10.72 7.41
CA PHE A 179 -11.44 -9.65 8.10
C PHE A 179 -12.38 -8.80 8.95
N LEU A 180 -13.54 -8.38 8.42
CA LEU A 180 -14.50 -7.55 9.11
C LEU A 180 -15.09 -8.24 10.35
N HIS A 181 -15.32 -9.56 10.28
CA HIS A 181 -15.90 -10.36 11.36
C HIS A 181 -14.86 -11.02 12.29
N ALA A 182 -13.56 -10.90 12.00
CA ALA A 182 -12.53 -11.42 12.88
C ALA A 182 -12.66 -10.80 14.28
N LYS A 183 -12.53 -11.62 15.32
CA LYS A 183 -12.54 -11.13 16.71
C LYS A 183 -11.24 -10.34 16.96
N PRO A 184 -11.32 -9.20 17.66
CA PRO A 184 -10.11 -8.48 18.06
C PRO A 184 -9.31 -9.34 19.05
N ASN A 185 -8.02 -9.53 18.77
CA ASN A 185 -7.10 -10.13 19.71
C ASN A 185 -6.59 -9.03 20.65
N HIS A 186 -7.05 -9.00 21.89
CA HIS A 186 -6.74 -7.96 22.88
C HIS A 186 -5.32 -8.00 23.48
N HIS A 187 -4.36 -8.65 22.83
CA HIS A 187 -2.97 -8.69 23.30
C HIS A 187 -2.10 -7.77 22.45
N TYR A 188 -2.16 -6.48 22.74
CA TYR A 188 -1.32 -5.45 22.05
C TYR A 188 -0.02 -5.14 22.81
N TYR A 189 0.22 -5.77 23.97
CA TYR A 189 1.40 -5.54 24.82
C TYR A 189 2.18 -6.83 25.08
#